data_4644c5c59ab05973c864a402f4114044
#
_entry.id   4644c5c59ab05973c864a402f4114044
#
_cell.length_a   1.000
_cell.length_b   1.000
_cell.length_c   1.000
_cell.angle_alpha   90.00
_cell.angle_beta   90.00
_cell.angle_gamma   90.00
#
_symmetry.space_group_name_H-M   'P 1'
#
loop_
_entity.id
_entity.type
_entity.pdbx_description
1 polymer ?
#
loop_
_entity_poly.entity_id
_entity_poly.type
_entity_poly.pdbx_seq_one_letter_code
_entity_poly.pdbx_strand_id
1 'polypeptide(L)'
;MQDIKQRSSQLVDILNYHTVLLNSGEQFGNNKFYKTKHGGEIMLVGDGSKGSSIVSGAQIDNGVPASLVEDVYNEKNGKAFRLDHIIQAPQNSVSKTLRNSDQFSEFYEVCSGFSATDILKWAGISDELNSFNTTEQDQYIIFTSTYGTGNNAVKKACLDENVKMFNTYNYTLYAPDNAAMEEAYANGLPKWIDIQNLFEQYTKEGEEAPESVRADVLNRIKTLREFVRYH
;
A
#
# COMPACT_ATOMS: atom_id res chain seq x y z
N MET A 1 -14.68 17.81 -22.27
CA MET A 1 -13.30 17.39 -22.54
C MET A 1 -12.65 16.60 -21.40
N GLN A 2 -12.86 16.94 -20.12
CA GLN A 2 -12.36 16.17 -18.97
C GLN A 2 -12.91 14.73 -18.92
N ASP A 3 -14.19 14.53 -19.17
CA ASP A 3 -14.87 13.24 -19.12
C ASP A 3 -14.32 12.23 -20.17
N ILE A 4 -14.01 12.69 -21.38
CA ILE A 4 -13.44 11.84 -22.43
C ILE A 4 -12.00 11.40 -22.09
N LYS A 5 -11.20 12.30 -21.51
CA LYS A 5 -9.84 11.98 -21.07
C LYS A 5 -9.84 10.99 -19.91
N GLN A 6 -10.78 11.11 -18.99
CA GLN A 6 -10.91 10.20 -17.85
C GLN A 6 -11.35 8.81 -18.31
N ARG A 7 -12.32 8.70 -19.22
CA ARG A 7 -12.77 7.40 -19.78
C ARG A 7 -11.69 6.72 -20.61
N SER A 8 -10.92 7.46 -21.40
CA SER A 8 -9.81 6.89 -22.16
C SER A 8 -8.69 6.40 -21.25
N SER A 9 -8.41 7.08 -20.15
CA SER A 9 -7.46 6.64 -19.13
C SER A 9 -7.90 5.32 -18.47
N GLN A 10 -9.15 5.23 -18.05
CA GLN A 10 -9.70 4.01 -17.47
C GLN A 10 -9.65 2.81 -18.43
N LEU A 11 -9.95 3.02 -19.71
CA LEU A 11 -9.86 1.96 -20.71
C LEU A 11 -8.41 1.49 -20.90
N VAL A 12 -7.45 2.41 -20.94
CA VAL A 12 -6.02 2.08 -21.03
C VAL A 12 -5.57 1.28 -19.81
N ASP A 13 -6.04 1.63 -18.61
CA ASP A 13 -5.73 0.90 -17.38
C ASP A 13 -6.28 -0.53 -17.42
N ILE A 14 -7.53 -0.70 -17.86
CA ILE A 14 -8.13 -2.02 -18.07
C ILE A 14 -7.28 -2.85 -19.05
N LEU A 15 -6.97 -2.32 -20.24
CA LEU A 15 -6.18 -3.00 -21.24
C LEU A 15 -4.78 -3.39 -20.72
N ASN A 16 -4.12 -2.47 -20.01
CA ASN A 16 -2.81 -2.74 -19.43
C ASN A 16 -2.88 -3.81 -18.32
N TYR A 17 -3.97 -3.86 -17.56
CA TYR A 17 -4.15 -4.87 -16.53
C TYR A 17 -4.45 -6.27 -17.11
N HIS A 18 -5.04 -6.34 -18.31
CA HIS A 18 -5.24 -7.59 -19.07
C HIS A 18 -4.00 -8.06 -19.86
N THR A 19 -2.88 -7.35 -19.73
CA THR A 19 -1.64 -7.68 -20.44
C THR A 19 -0.59 -8.11 -19.42
N VAL A 20 -0.25 -9.39 -19.42
CA VAL A 20 0.82 -9.96 -18.60
C VAL A 20 2.14 -9.86 -19.35
N LEU A 21 3.18 -9.46 -18.64
CA LEU A 21 4.54 -9.39 -19.15
C LEU A 21 5.33 -10.60 -18.62
N LEU A 22 5.77 -11.46 -19.54
CA LEU A 22 6.61 -12.60 -19.20
C LEU A 22 8.07 -12.26 -19.45
N ASN A 23 8.96 -12.73 -18.58
CA ASN A 23 10.39 -12.69 -18.80
C ASN A 23 10.80 -13.72 -19.88
N SER A 24 11.97 -13.53 -20.48
CA SER A 24 12.50 -14.48 -21.47
C SER A 24 12.60 -15.88 -20.86
N GLY A 25 11.96 -16.86 -21.51
CA GLY A 25 11.90 -18.25 -21.04
C GLY A 25 10.84 -18.53 -19.97
N GLU A 26 10.13 -17.52 -19.49
CA GLU A 26 9.03 -17.71 -18.55
C GLU A 26 7.77 -18.19 -19.30
N GLN A 27 7.09 -19.16 -18.72
CA GLN A 27 5.84 -19.68 -19.24
C GLN A 27 4.67 -19.28 -18.36
N PHE A 28 3.51 -19.01 -18.98
CA PHE A 28 2.27 -18.76 -18.29
C PHE A 28 1.67 -20.09 -17.80
N GLY A 29 1.45 -20.20 -16.48
CA GLY A 29 0.93 -21.41 -15.85
C GLY A 29 1.39 -21.57 -14.39
N ASN A 30 0.96 -22.64 -13.73
CA ASN A 30 1.49 -23.16 -12.47
C ASN A 30 1.26 -22.33 -11.20
N ASN A 31 0.00 -21.89 -10.95
CA ASN A 31 -0.36 -21.23 -9.68
C ASN A 31 0.61 -20.11 -9.28
N LYS A 32 0.78 -19.14 -10.14
CA LYS A 32 1.81 -18.13 -10.02
C LYS A 32 1.26 -16.72 -10.13
N PHE A 33 1.92 -15.77 -9.47
CA PHE A 33 1.70 -14.35 -9.69
C PHE A 33 2.41 -13.87 -10.95
N TYR A 34 1.74 -13.02 -11.71
CA TYR A 34 2.26 -12.40 -12.91
C TYR A 34 2.09 -10.90 -12.88
N LYS A 35 3.16 -10.20 -13.23
CA LYS A 35 3.12 -8.74 -13.34
C LYS A 35 2.40 -8.32 -14.62
N THR A 36 1.45 -7.41 -14.47
CA THR A 36 0.76 -6.83 -15.62
C THR A 36 1.48 -5.60 -16.15
N LYS A 37 1.17 -5.20 -17.37
CA LYS A 37 1.66 -3.94 -17.95
C LYS A 37 1.18 -2.71 -17.18
N HIS A 38 0.09 -2.82 -16.44
CA HIS A 38 -0.38 -1.76 -15.53
C HIS A 38 0.56 -1.57 -14.32
N GLY A 39 1.32 -2.59 -13.95
CA GLY A 39 2.21 -2.59 -12.78
C GLY A 39 1.66 -3.34 -11.56
N GLY A 40 0.36 -3.59 -11.51
CA GLY A 40 -0.23 -4.50 -10.53
C GLY A 40 -0.03 -5.95 -10.94
N GLU A 41 -0.32 -6.87 -10.05
CA GLU A 41 -0.18 -8.31 -10.28
C GLU A 41 -1.54 -9.01 -10.38
N ILE A 42 -1.57 -10.07 -11.15
CA ILE A 42 -2.65 -11.05 -11.15
C ILE A 42 -2.11 -12.38 -10.66
N MET A 43 -2.95 -13.19 -10.05
CA MET A 43 -2.63 -14.57 -9.71
C MET A 43 -3.36 -15.51 -10.66
N LEU A 44 -2.62 -16.36 -11.33
CA LEU A 44 -3.18 -17.49 -12.06
C LEU A 44 -3.28 -18.69 -11.10
N VAL A 45 -4.47 -19.25 -11.01
CA VAL A 45 -4.74 -20.49 -10.28
C VAL A 45 -5.04 -21.58 -11.33
N GLY A 46 -4.19 -22.58 -11.40
CA GLY A 46 -4.24 -23.63 -12.41
C GLY A 46 -2.97 -23.68 -13.25
N ASP A 47 -3.00 -24.46 -14.31
CA ASP A 47 -1.87 -24.73 -15.22
C ASP A 47 -1.80 -23.75 -16.42
N GLY A 48 -2.73 -22.79 -16.49
CA GLY A 48 -2.83 -21.83 -17.59
C GLY A 48 -3.61 -22.35 -18.80
N SER A 49 -4.27 -23.50 -18.68
CA SER A 49 -5.20 -24.02 -19.68
C SER A 49 -6.65 -23.62 -19.39
N LYS A 50 -7.56 -24.03 -20.26
CA LYS A 50 -9.01 -23.84 -20.06
C LYS A 50 -9.44 -24.35 -18.68
N GLY A 51 -10.18 -23.52 -17.97
CA GLY A 51 -10.65 -23.79 -16.62
C GLY A 51 -9.74 -23.23 -15.50
N SER A 52 -8.53 -22.79 -15.83
CA SER A 52 -7.72 -22.02 -14.88
C SER A 52 -8.38 -20.67 -14.56
N SER A 53 -8.17 -20.18 -13.36
CA SER A 53 -8.78 -18.94 -12.88
C SER A 53 -7.76 -17.82 -12.74
N ILE A 54 -8.17 -16.59 -13.05
CA ILE A 54 -7.41 -15.37 -12.78
C ILE A 54 -8.01 -14.71 -11.55
N VAL A 55 -7.21 -14.63 -10.50
CA VAL A 55 -7.53 -13.92 -9.26
C VAL A 55 -6.76 -12.61 -9.26
N SER A 56 -7.43 -11.51 -9.07
CA SER A 56 -6.83 -10.18 -8.94
C SER A 56 -7.17 -9.56 -7.59
N GLY A 57 -6.41 -8.54 -7.18
CA GLY A 57 -6.63 -7.85 -5.89
C GLY A 57 -7.98 -7.13 -5.78
N ALA A 58 -8.57 -6.71 -6.91
CA ALA A 58 -9.94 -6.23 -6.97
C ALA A 58 -10.73 -7.09 -7.92
N GLN A 59 -11.58 -7.89 -7.37
CA GLN A 59 -12.49 -8.72 -8.16
C GLN A 59 -13.79 -7.97 -8.40
N ILE A 60 -14.30 -8.05 -9.63
CA ILE A 60 -15.63 -7.57 -9.98
C ILE A 60 -16.64 -8.64 -9.53
N ASP A 61 -17.90 -8.24 -9.35
CA ASP A 61 -18.99 -9.15 -9.03
C ASP A 61 -18.76 -10.04 -7.79
N ASN A 62 -18.64 -9.40 -6.64
CA ASN A 62 -18.51 -10.07 -5.34
C ASN A 62 -17.30 -11.03 -5.22
N GLY A 63 -16.25 -10.75 -5.95
CA GLY A 63 -15.02 -11.51 -5.82
C GLY A 63 -14.98 -12.81 -6.62
N VAL A 64 -15.78 -12.94 -7.66
CA VAL A 64 -15.72 -14.11 -8.57
C VAL A 64 -14.48 -14.00 -9.45
N PRO A 65 -13.55 -14.97 -9.40
CA PRO A 65 -12.39 -14.98 -10.28
C PRO A 65 -12.81 -15.11 -11.75
N ALA A 66 -12.07 -14.44 -12.66
CA ALA A 66 -12.23 -14.68 -14.09
C ALA A 66 -11.64 -16.04 -14.46
N SER A 67 -12.32 -16.78 -15.31
CA SER A 67 -11.85 -18.09 -15.79
C SER A 67 -11.37 -18.03 -17.23
N LEU A 68 -10.33 -18.79 -17.54
CA LEU A 68 -9.86 -19.01 -18.90
C LEU A 68 -10.86 -19.94 -19.60
N VAL A 69 -11.52 -19.43 -20.61
CA VAL A 69 -12.57 -20.18 -21.34
C VAL A 69 -11.99 -20.94 -22.52
N GLU A 70 -11.08 -20.30 -23.27
CA GLU A 70 -10.40 -20.90 -24.42
C GLU A 70 -9.13 -20.11 -24.78
N ASP A 71 -8.19 -20.81 -25.46
CA ASP A 71 -7.07 -20.18 -26.11
C ASP A 71 -7.55 -19.60 -27.46
N VAL A 72 -7.37 -18.29 -27.63
CA VAL A 72 -7.75 -17.59 -28.86
C VAL A 72 -6.56 -17.49 -29.82
N TYR A 73 -5.36 -17.41 -29.27
CA TYR A 73 -4.13 -17.15 -29.98
C TYR A 73 -2.93 -17.74 -29.25
N ASN A 74 -2.09 -18.48 -29.97
CA ASN A 74 -0.91 -19.11 -29.40
C ASN A 74 0.25 -19.06 -30.43
N GLU A 75 1.01 -17.96 -30.39
CA GLU A 75 2.10 -17.72 -31.33
C GLU A 75 3.43 -17.46 -30.58
N LYS A 76 4.52 -17.35 -31.37
CA LYS A 76 5.87 -17.14 -30.81
C LYS A 76 5.99 -15.85 -29.95
N ASN A 77 5.23 -14.84 -30.30
CA ASN A 77 5.29 -13.52 -29.66
C ASN A 77 4.30 -13.34 -28.50
N GLY A 78 3.42 -14.33 -28.26
CA GLY A 78 2.47 -14.25 -27.16
C GLY A 78 1.30 -15.21 -27.27
N LYS A 79 0.50 -15.22 -26.22
CA LYS A 79 -0.75 -15.96 -26.12
C LYS A 79 -1.88 -15.01 -25.80
N ALA A 80 -3.08 -15.31 -26.26
CA ALA A 80 -4.30 -14.62 -25.86
C ALA A 80 -5.35 -15.66 -25.46
N PHE A 81 -6.02 -15.34 -24.36
CA PHE A 81 -7.07 -16.17 -23.78
C PHE A 81 -8.38 -15.42 -23.77
N ARG A 82 -9.48 -16.11 -24.01
CA ARG A 82 -10.81 -15.59 -23.71
C ARG A 82 -11.12 -15.82 -22.25
N LEU A 83 -11.53 -14.76 -21.56
CA LEU A 83 -12.01 -14.82 -20.19
C LEU A 83 -13.54 -14.74 -20.16
N ASP A 84 -14.15 -15.30 -19.14
CA ASP A 84 -15.60 -15.18 -18.88
C ASP A 84 -15.96 -13.83 -18.24
N HIS A 85 -15.00 -13.19 -17.56
CA HIS A 85 -15.16 -11.90 -16.90
C HIS A 85 -14.00 -10.94 -17.23
N ILE A 86 -14.28 -9.66 -17.13
CA ILE A 86 -13.21 -8.64 -17.15
C ILE A 86 -12.47 -8.66 -15.83
N ILE A 87 -11.14 -8.74 -15.87
CA ILE A 87 -10.33 -8.51 -14.67
C ILE A 87 -10.14 -7.01 -14.49
N GLN A 88 -10.39 -6.54 -13.28
CA GLN A 88 -10.27 -5.13 -12.95
C GLN A 88 -9.04 -4.89 -12.11
N ALA A 89 -8.28 -3.86 -12.47
CA ALA A 89 -7.20 -3.40 -11.63
C ALA A 89 -7.76 -2.97 -10.26
N PRO A 90 -7.07 -3.28 -9.15
CA PRO A 90 -7.45 -2.77 -7.85
C PRO A 90 -7.58 -1.24 -7.89
N GLN A 91 -8.70 -0.72 -7.42
CA GLN A 91 -8.98 0.72 -7.44
C GLN A 91 -8.51 1.43 -6.17
N ASN A 92 -8.24 0.66 -5.14
CA ASN A 92 -7.80 1.17 -3.85
C ASN A 92 -6.45 0.56 -3.49
N SER A 93 -5.55 1.40 -2.98
CA SER A 93 -4.36 0.95 -2.28
C SER A 93 -4.75 0.33 -0.93
N VAL A 94 -3.83 -0.39 -0.29
CA VAL A 94 -3.99 -0.87 1.09
C VAL A 94 -4.30 0.30 2.01
N SER A 95 -3.54 1.38 1.92
CA SER A 95 -3.78 2.62 2.67
C SER A 95 -5.18 3.17 2.46
N LYS A 96 -5.64 3.24 1.21
CA LYS A 96 -6.99 3.74 0.90
C LYS A 96 -8.08 2.79 1.39
N THR A 97 -7.86 1.49 1.36
CA THR A 97 -8.78 0.48 1.89
C THR A 97 -8.92 0.62 3.40
N LEU A 98 -7.81 0.74 4.13
CA LEU A 98 -7.83 0.98 5.58
C LEU A 98 -8.54 2.30 5.92
N ARG A 99 -8.19 3.39 5.22
CA ARG A 99 -8.77 4.72 5.44
C ARG A 99 -10.29 4.77 5.26
N ASN A 100 -10.81 4.00 4.31
CA ASN A 100 -12.23 4.00 3.96
C ASN A 100 -13.03 2.96 4.75
N SER A 101 -12.41 2.25 5.67
CA SER A 101 -13.05 1.23 6.48
C SER A 101 -13.18 1.66 7.92
N ASP A 102 -14.41 1.81 8.39
CA ASP A 102 -14.67 2.11 9.81
C ASP A 102 -14.15 1.00 10.75
N GLN A 103 -13.98 -0.21 10.24
CA GLN A 103 -13.51 -1.36 11.02
C GLN A 103 -12.02 -1.27 11.39
N PHE A 104 -11.22 -0.57 10.60
CA PHE A 104 -9.76 -0.47 10.76
C PHE A 104 -9.28 0.97 11.05
N SER A 105 -10.20 1.84 11.47
CA SER A 105 -9.89 3.26 11.67
C SER A 105 -8.77 3.49 12.69
N GLU A 106 -8.76 2.74 13.79
CA GLU A 106 -7.74 2.83 14.84
C GLU A 106 -6.35 2.42 14.32
N PHE A 107 -6.27 1.32 13.58
CA PHE A 107 -5.00 0.89 12.99
C PHE A 107 -4.53 1.86 11.89
N TYR A 108 -5.46 2.37 11.08
CA TYR A 108 -5.13 3.38 10.09
C TYR A 108 -4.61 4.68 10.73
N GLU A 109 -5.18 5.11 11.85
CA GLU A 109 -4.71 6.29 12.60
C GLU A 109 -3.24 6.13 13.00
N VAL A 110 -2.86 4.99 13.55
CA VAL A 110 -1.46 4.70 13.88
C VAL A 110 -0.58 4.75 12.63
N CYS A 111 -0.98 4.06 11.55
CA CYS A 111 -0.21 4.03 10.30
C CYS A 111 -0.06 5.42 9.67
N SER A 112 -1.12 6.23 9.65
CA SER A 112 -1.12 7.55 9.04
C SER A 112 -0.37 8.58 9.91
N GLY A 113 -0.38 8.39 11.21
CA GLY A 113 0.29 9.25 12.17
C GLY A 113 1.77 9.42 11.88
N PHE A 114 2.44 8.38 11.44
CA PHE A 114 3.86 8.46 11.04
C PHE A 114 4.15 9.40 9.86
N SER A 115 3.12 9.93 9.19
CA SER A 115 3.27 10.97 8.18
C SER A 115 3.41 12.38 8.77
N ALA A 116 3.18 12.54 10.07
CA ALA A 116 3.34 13.81 10.79
C ALA A 116 4.82 14.07 11.08
N THR A 117 5.56 14.48 10.06
CA THR A 117 7.02 14.69 10.12
C THR A 117 7.44 15.70 11.17
N ASP A 118 6.60 16.69 11.48
CA ASP A 118 6.87 17.69 12.51
C ASP A 118 6.90 17.06 13.91
N ILE A 119 5.99 16.12 14.18
CA ILE A 119 5.97 15.36 15.44
C ILE A 119 7.20 14.47 15.54
N LEU A 120 7.57 13.79 14.44
CA LEU A 120 8.76 12.96 14.41
C LEU A 120 10.02 13.78 14.69
N LYS A 121 10.15 14.96 14.07
CA LYS A 121 11.26 15.87 14.28
C LYS A 121 11.30 16.39 15.71
N TRP A 122 10.16 16.80 16.25
CA TRP A 122 10.05 17.27 17.63
C TRP A 122 10.44 16.18 18.64
N ALA A 123 10.12 14.93 18.36
CA ALA A 123 10.53 13.78 19.16
C ALA A 123 12.03 13.41 19.02
N GLY A 124 12.77 14.10 18.14
CA GLY A 124 14.20 13.89 17.95
C GLY A 124 14.57 12.91 16.82
N ILE A 125 13.61 12.55 15.96
CA ILE A 125 13.87 11.73 14.78
C ILE A 125 14.34 12.65 13.65
N SER A 126 15.57 12.45 13.17
CA SER A 126 16.24 13.34 12.24
C SER A 126 15.60 13.37 10.86
N ASP A 127 15.44 14.59 10.30
CA ASP A 127 15.05 14.85 8.92
C ASP A 127 16.27 15.15 8.01
N GLU A 128 17.48 15.04 8.54
CA GLU A 128 18.70 15.24 7.78
C GLU A 128 18.99 14.07 6.84
N LEU A 129 19.39 14.38 5.62
CA LEU A 129 19.76 13.39 4.62
C LEU A 129 21.08 12.71 4.99
N ASN A 130 21.09 11.40 4.96
CA ASN A 130 22.32 10.61 5.07
C ASN A 130 23.02 10.45 3.70
N SER A 131 24.11 9.71 3.67
CA SER A 131 24.88 9.44 2.44
C SER A 131 24.12 8.68 1.35
N PHE A 132 22.98 8.09 1.67
CA PHE A 132 22.08 7.38 0.75
C PHE A 132 20.88 8.21 0.31
N ASN A 133 20.89 9.52 0.59
CA ASN A 133 19.76 10.43 0.34
C ASN A 133 18.45 10.00 1.00
N THR A 134 18.53 9.38 2.17
CA THR A 134 17.40 9.04 3.02
C THR A 134 17.53 9.71 4.37
N THR A 135 16.42 9.91 5.06
CA THR A 135 16.38 10.47 6.41
C THR A 135 16.06 9.36 7.42
N GLU A 136 16.31 9.62 8.71
CA GLU A 136 15.84 8.72 9.75
C GLU A 136 14.30 8.63 9.75
N GLN A 137 13.61 9.73 9.47
CA GLN A 137 12.14 9.77 9.38
C GLN A 137 11.59 8.84 8.29
N ASP A 138 12.32 8.60 7.20
CA ASP A 138 11.90 7.67 6.15
C ASP A 138 11.66 6.24 6.66
N GLN A 139 12.27 5.87 7.78
CA GLN A 139 12.08 4.56 8.42
C GLN A 139 10.77 4.43 9.19
N TYR A 140 10.09 5.54 9.44
CA TYR A 140 8.82 5.61 10.16
C TYR A 140 7.62 5.77 9.23
N ILE A 141 7.80 6.37 8.06
CA ILE A 141 6.71 6.58 7.11
C ILE A 141 6.28 5.24 6.51
N ILE A 142 5.04 4.85 6.78
CA ILE A 142 4.49 3.56 6.35
C ILE A 142 3.97 3.66 4.93
N PHE A 143 3.08 4.61 4.65
CA PHE A 143 2.48 4.78 3.34
C PHE A 143 2.95 6.08 2.68
N THR A 144 3.23 6.04 1.40
CA THR A 144 3.54 7.24 0.62
C THR A 144 2.64 7.31 -0.60
N SER A 145 2.15 8.52 -0.88
CA SER A 145 1.33 8.80 -2.07
C SER A 145 2.14 9.16 -3.31
N THR A 146 3.49 9.24 -3.19
CA THR A 146 4.34 9.77 -4.27
C THR A 146 5.36 8.73 -4.68
N TYR A 147 5.40 8.42 -5.97
CA TYR A 147 6.39 7.56 -6.58
C TYR A 147 7.43 8.40 -7.32
N GLY A 148 8.71 8.28 -6.93
CA GLY A 148 9.82 9.03 -7.53
C GLY A 148 10.11 10.36 -6.84
N THR A 149 11.26 10.93 -7.13
CA THR A 149 11.75 12.19 -6.58
C THR A 149 11.91 13.25 -7.66
N GLY A 150 11.69 14.53 -7.30
CA GLY A 150 11.90 15.67 -8.18
C GLY A 150 10.82 15.83 -9.27
N ASN A 151 11.20 16.49 -10.38
CA ASN A 151 10.27 16.83 -11.47
C ASN A 151 9.70 15.61 -12.23
N ASN A 152 10.20 14.41 -11.96
CA ASN A 152 9.74 13.15 -12.51
C ASN A 152 8.86 12.37 -11.54
N ALA A 153 8.41 12.98 -10.45
CA ALA A 153 7.45 12.41 -9.54
C ALA A 153 6.14 12.14 -10.30
N VAL A 154 5.98 10.94 -10.80
CA VAL A 154 4.74 10.49 -11.38
C VAL A 154 3.81 10.19 -10.21
N LYS A 155 2.75 10.99 -10.05
CA LYS A 155 1.56 10.51 -9.34
C LYS A 155 1.03 9.35 -10.16
N LYS A 156 1.55 8.17 -9.93
CA LYS A 156 0.85 6.99 -10.36
C LYS A 156 -0.45 6.99 -9.58
N ALA A 157 -1.54 6.70 -10.27
CA ALA A 157 -2.68 6.07 -9.66
C ALA A 157 -2.19 4.71 -9.15
N CYS A 158 -1.31 4.73 -8.18
CA CYS A 158 -0.70 3.56 -7.61
C CYS A 158 -1.74 2.93 -6.74
N LEU A 159 -2.02 1.73 -7.07
CA LEU A 159 -2.88 0.86 -6.35
C LEU A 159 -2.37 0.64 -4.95
N ASP A 160 -1.07 0.66 -4.78
CA ASP A 160 -0.42 0.62 -3.49
C ASP A 160 0.45 1.86 -3.31
N GLU A 161 0.15 2.64 -2.29
CA GLU A 161 1.09 3.57 -1.75
C GLU A 161 2.28 2.75 -1.26
N ASN A 162 3.49 3.14 -1.67
CA ASN A 162 4.69 2.40 -1.28
C ASN A 162 4.78 2.28 0.24
N VAL A 163 5.05 1.08 0.72
CA VAL A 163 5.36 0.88 2.13
C VAL A 163 6.85 1.10 2.33
N LYS A 164 7.24 2.31 2.67
CA LYS A 164 8.65 2.67 2.84
C LYS A 164 9.33 1.88 3.94
N MET A 165 8.63 1.62 5.04
CA MET A 165 9.17 0.91 6.19
C MET A 165 9.68 -0.49 5.83
N PHE A 166 9.03 -1.17 4.88
CA PHE A 166 9.39 -2.52 4.49
C PHE A 166 10.19 -2.58 3.18
N ASN A 167 10.29 -1.46 2.48
CA ASN A 167 11.01 -1.34 1.21
C ASN A 167 10.66 -2.46 0.20
N THR A 168 9.37 -2.80 0.11
CA THR A 168 8.87 -3.91 -0.71
C THR A 168 7.56 -3.52 -1.40
N TYR A 169 7.30 -4.15 -2.56
CA TYR A 169 6.06 -3.99 -3.30
C TYR A 169 5.02 -5.08 -3.02
N ASN A 170 5.50 -6.28 -2.73
CA ASN A 170 4.67 -7.44 -2.49
C ASN A 170 4.67 -7.74 -1.02
N TYR A 171 3.64 -7.29 -0.34
CA TYR A 171 3.46 -7.51 1.08
C TYR A 171 2.03 -7.93 1.39
N THR A 172 1.85 -8.62 2.48
CA THR A 172 0.56 -8.89 3.09
C THR A 172 0.51 -8.17 4.43
N LEU A 173 -0.52 -7.36 4.61
CA LEU A 173 -0.77 -6.66 5.86
C LEU A 173 -1.88 -7.39 6.62
N TYR A 174 -1.62 -7.79 7.84
CA TYR A 174 -2.59 -8.35 8.77
C TYR A 174 -3.11 -7.24 9.68
N ALA A 175 -4.04 -6.43 9.17
CA ALA A 175 -4.55 -5.29 9.92
C ALA A 175 -5.45 -5.75 11.07
N PRO A 176 -5.14 -5.38 12.33
CA PRO A 176 -6.05 -5.58 13.45
C PRO A 176 -7.28 -4.69 13.29
N ASP A 177 -8.45 -5.22 13.61
CA ASP A 177 -9.67 -4.43 13.67
C ASP A 177 -9.70 -3.55 14.93
N ASN A 178 -10.70 -2.65 15.01
CA ASN A 178 -10.79 -1.72 16.14
C ASN A 178 -10.96 -2.43 17.49
N ALA A 179 -11.59 -3.61 17.53
CA ALA A 179 -11.72 -4.36 18.77
C ALA A 179 -10.36 -4.90 19.24
N ALA A 180 -9.54 -5.43 18.33
CA ALA A 180 -8.19 -5.85 18.63
C ALA A 180 -7.28 -4.68 19.01
N MET A 181 -7.47 -3.50 18.39
CA MET A 181 -6.75 -2.28 18.74
C MET A 181 -7.10 -1.80 20.15
N GLU A 182 -8.38 -1.81 20.53
CA GLU A 182 -8.79 -1.46 21.90
C GLU A 182 -8.20 -2.41 22.94
N GLU A 183 -8.12 -3.71 22.64
CA GLU A 183 -7.43 -4.65 23.52
C GLU A 183 -5.94 -4.36 23.61
N ALA A 184 -5.27 -4.02 22.53
CA ALA A 184 -3.86 -3.63 22.52
C ALA A 184 -3.62 -2.38 23.34
N TYR A 185 -4.48 -1.36 23.25
CA TYR A 185 -4.41 -0.14 24.05
C TYR A 185 -4.62 -0.43 25.56
N ALA A 186 -5.57 -1.30 25.88
CA ALA A 186 -5.79 -1.75 27.27
C ALA A 186 -4.58 -2.48 27.83
N ASN A 187 -3.78 -3.14 26.99
CA ASN A 187 -2.54 -3.81 27.33
C ASN A 187 -1.30 -2.92 27.25
N GLY A 188 -1.47 -1.60 27.07
CA GLY A 188 -0.39 -0.61 27.17
C GLY A 188 0.22 -0.17 25.84
N LEU A 189 -0.39 -0.50 24.70
CA LEU A 189 0.01 0.09 23.42
C LEU A 189 -0.31 1.60 23.48
N PRO A 190 0.62 2.53 23.15
CA PRO A 190 0.35 3.95 23.10
C PRO A 190 -0.71 4.29 22.04
N LYS A 191 -1.53 5.29 22.30
CA LYS A 191 -2.41 5.88 21.28
C LYS A 191 -1.68 7.01 20.55
N TRP A 192 -1.89 7.12 19.23
CA TRP A 192 -1.28 8.21 18.45
C TRP A 192 -1.82 9.58 18.90
N ILE A 193 -3.09 9.67 19.21
CA ILE A 193 -3.71 10.91 19.69
C ILE A 193 -3.04 11.48 20.96
N ASP A 194 -2.54 10.63 21.86
CA ASP A 194 -1.85 11.11 23.06
C ASP A 194 -0.51 11.77 22.71
N ILE A 195 0.18 11.25 21.68
CA ILE A 195 1.40 11.86 21.13
C ILE A 195 1.09 13.22 20.52
N GLN A 196 0.02 13.32 19.72
CA GLN A 196 -0.42 14.58 19.12
C GLN A 196 -0.78 15.62 20.20
N ASN A 197 -1.52 15.22 21.21
CA ASN A 197 -1.90 16.11 22.31
C ASN A 197 -0.69 16.68 23.05
N LEU A 198 0.33 15.86 23.32
CA LEU A 198 1.58 16.33 23.93
C LEU A 198 2.33 17.30 23.01
N PHE A 199 2.44 16.96 21.72
CA PHE A 199 3.06 17.85 20.75
C PHE A 199 2.34 19.20 20.65
N GLU A 200 1.01 19.19 20.56
CA GLU A 200 0.21 20.42 20.50
C GLU A 200 0.32 21.26 21.77
N GLN A 201 0.31 20.63 22.93
CA GLN A 201 0.45 21.33 24.21
C GLN A 201 1.71 22.18 24.24
N TYR A 202 2.87 21.60 23.96
CA TYR A 202 4.15 22.31 24.07
C TYR A 202 4.43 23.24 22.87
N THR A 203 3.91 22.95 21.67
CA THR A 203 4.16 23.82 20.52
C THR A 203 3.24 25.03 20.46
N LYS A 204 2.00 24.95 20.97
CA LYS A 204 1.07 26.10 21.03
C LYS A 204 1.49 27.15 22.06
N GLU A 205 2.04 26.72 23.16
CA GLU A 205 2.45 27.63 24.24
C GLU A 205 3.84 28.23 24.02
N GLY A 206 4.55 27.77 22.99
CA GLY A 206 5.92 28.20 22.66
C GLY A 206 6.93 27.80 23.73
N GLU A 207 6.54 26.88 24.61
CA GLU A 207 7.41 26.35 25.65
C GLU A 207 8.27 25.21 25.12
N GLU A 208 9.51 25.16 25.57
CA GLU A 208 10.38 24.03 25.25
C GLU A 208 9.98 22.83 26.13
N ALA A 209 9.56 21.73 25.47
CA ALA A 209 9.18 20.53 26.19
C ALA A 209 10.38 19.97 26.98
N PRO A 210 10.17 19.54 28.22
CA PRO A 210 11.19 18.85 29.00
C PRO A 210 11.76 17.66 28.22
N GLU A 211 13.04 17.41 28.37
CA GLU A 211 13.70 16.28 27.66
C GLU A 211 13.04 14.92 27.98
N SER A 212 12.57 14.76 29.21
CA SER A 212 11.84 13.57 29.65
C SER A 212 10.54 13.35 28.86
N VAL A 213 9.83 14.43 28.50
CA VAL A 213 8.59 14.35 27.69
C VAL A 213 8.94 13.95 26.26
N ARG A 214 9.96 14.58 25.68
CA ARG A 214 10.41 14.22 24.32
C ARG A 214 10.92 12.76 24.24
N ALA A 215 11.64 12.32 25.25
CA ALA A 215 12.10 10.94 25.35
C ALA A 215 10.94 9.93 25.49
N ASP A 216 9.90 10.26 26.27
CA ASP A 216 8.68 9.45 26.38
C ASP A 216 7.96 9.36 25.04
N VAL A 217 7.78 10.49 24.35
CA VAL A 217 7.14 10.52 23.02
C VAL A 217 7.93 9.70 22.02
N LEU A 218 9.25 9.84 21.98
CA LEU A 218 10.11 9.03 21.11
C LEU A 218 9.95 7.53 21.38
N ASN A 219 9.86 7.14 22.66
CA ASN A 219 9.64 5.74 23.03
C ASN A 219 8.27 5.23 22.57
N ARG A 220 7.21 6.03 22.73
CA ARG A 220 5.86 5.70 22.22
C ARG A 220 5.85 5.53 20.70
N ILE A 221 6.49 6.46 19.97
CA ILE A 221 6.62 6.37 18.50
C ILE A 221 7.36 5.09 18.10
N LYS A 222 8.46 4.75 18.77
CA LYS A 222 9.20 3.50 18.52
C LYS A 222 8.35 2.26 18.80
N THR A 223 7.59 2.26 19.89
CA THR A 223 6.69 1.15 20.23
C THR A 223 5.62 0.95 19.16
N LEU A 224 4.97 2.03 18.73
CA LEU A 224 3.98 1.97 17.64
C LEU A 224 4.59 1.50 16.33
N ARG A 225 5.82 1.93 16.00
CA ARG A 225 6.52 1.45 14.79
C ARG A 225 6.75 -0.06 14.84
N GLU A 226 7.25 -0.57 15.95
CA GLU A 226 7.49 -2.02 16.08
C GLU A 226 6.18 -2.81 16.06
N PHE A 227 5.10 -2.25 16.64
CA PHE A 227 3.77 -2.84 16.54
C PHE A 227 3.31 -2.96 15.10
N VAL A 228 3.38 -1.89 14.31
CA VAL A 228 2.99 -1.93 12.89
C VAL A 228 3.88 -2.87 12.07
N ARG A 229 5.18 -2.93 12.37
CA ARG A 229 6.11 -3.84 11.68
C ARG A 229 5.82 -5.31 11.93
N TYR A 230 5.16 -5.63 13.02
CA TYR A 230 4.76 -7.00 13.33
C TYR A 230 3.54 -7.45 12.49
N HIS A 231 2.70 -6.52 12.08
CA HIS A 231 1.48 -6.75 11.28
C HIS A 231 1.71 -6.63 9.79
#